data_a6e280bc4b426aa6da46fd9df5ed3307
#
_entry.id   a6e280bc4b426aa6da46fd9df5ed3307
#
_cell.length_a   1.000
_cell.length_b   1.000
_cell.length_c   1.000
_cell.angle_alpha   90.00
_cell.angle_beta   90.00
_cell.angle_gamma   90.00
#
_symmetry.space_group_name_H-M   'P 1'
#
loop_
_entity.id
_entity.type
_entity.pdbx_description
1 polymer ?
#
loop_
_entity_poly.entity_id
_entity_poly.type
_entity_poly.pdbx_seq_one_letter_code
_entity_poly.pdbx_strand_id
1 'polypeptide(L)'
;MTDIPLWRRPTRGGWRIEADDSRTRVDVIDPSGRVRASVATKPVQHFTGRFAERQNAVTSRAFESGGPSLPGREPTPVTLHPHDEQAFVSDGRGHGHRRREKTGHALVHGRRYEFLHTGGQRADAMRDGTRIASFVGRGSQSVSRDDHCVLDETDELVLIIFEKLLKPGRPGAVSDFFTALTG
;
A
#
# COMPACT_ATOMS: atom_id res chain seq x y z
N MET A 1 21.26 14.41 7.16
CA MET A 1 20.05 14.44 6.31
C MET A 1 19.26 13.19 6.64
N THR A 2 18.10 13.33 7.28
CA THR A 2 17.23 12.20 7.60
C THR A 2 16.61 11.71 6.29
N ASP A 3 16.86 10.47 5.91
CA ASP A 3 16.35 9.89 4.66
C ASP A 3 14.84 9.73 4.78
N ILE A 4 14.07 10.38 3.87
CA ILE A 4 12.60 10.31 3.87
C ILE A 4 12.18 8.88 3.52
N PRO A 5 11.39 8.21 4.37
CA PRO A 5 10.91 6.85 4.10
C PRO A 5 10.23 6.74 2.74
N LEU A 6 10.42 5.61 2.06
CA LEU A 6 9.93 5.39 0.70
C LEU A 6 8.42 5.62 0.56
N TRP A 7 7.66 5.20 1.55
CA TRP A 7 6.20 5.33 1.53
C TRP A 7 5.73 6.80 1.61
N ARG A 8 6.54 7.71 2.18
CA ARG A 8 6.26 9.15 2.24
C ARG A 8 6.71 9.91 0.99
N ARG A 9 7.59 9.30 0.19
CA ARG A 9 8.07 9.94 -1.03
C ARG A 9 6.95 10.04 -2.05
N PRO A 10 6.78 11.18 -2.74
CA PRO A 10 5.83 11.28 -3.84
C PRO A 10 6.16 10.24 -4.94
N THR A 11 5.12 9.80 -5.65
CA THR A 11 5.30 9.07 -6.91
C THR A 11 5.87 9.97 -8.00
N ARG A 12 6.22 9.40 -9.15
CA ARG A 12 6.67 10.16 -10.32
C ARG A 12 5.65 11.24 -10.75
N GLY A 13 4.34 10.97 -10.60
CA GLY A 13 3.25 11.91 -10.88
C GLY A 13 2.98 12.92 -9.75
N GLY A 14 3.78 12.95 -8.68
CA GLY A 14 3.60 13.89 -7.57
C GLY A 14 2.54 13.49 -6.54
N TRP A 15 1.88 12.35 -6.71
CA TRP A 15 0.95 11.80 -5.72
C TRP A 15 1.69 11.29 -4.49
N ARG A 16 1.11 11.46 -3.32
CA ARG A 16 1.67 10.99 -2.05
C ARG A 16 0.60 10.46 -1.11
N ILE A 17 1.02 9.78 -0.05
CA ILE A 17 0.15 9.40 1.06
C ILE A 17 0.65 10.03 2.35
N GLU A 18 -0.30 10.38 3.21
CA GLU A 18 -0.04 10.88 4.56
C GLU A 18 -0.83 10.04 5.56
N ALA A 19 -0.17 9.60 6.63
CA ALA A 19 -0.84 8.90 7.71
C ALA A 19 -1.36 9.91 8.73
N ASP A 20 -2.53 9.63 9.30
CA ASP A 20 -3.06 10.38 10.43
C ASP A 20 -2.21 10.17 11.69
N ASP A 21 -2.40 11.01 12.71
CA ASP A 21 -1.63 10.94 13.96
C ASP A 21 -1.82 9.60 14.69
N SER A 22 -2.99 9.01 14.58
CA SER A 22 -3.30 7.68 15.14
C SER A 22 -2.71 6.51 14.35
N ARG A 23 -2.22 6.78 13.14
CA ARG A 23 -1.68 5.75 12.20
C ARG A 23 -2.67 4.64 11.86
N THR A 24 -3.96 4.98 11.88
CA THR A 24 -5.05 4.05 11.55
C THR A 24 -5.68 4.33 10.19
N ARG A 25 -5.33 5.47 9.60
CA ARG A 25 -5.82 5.92 8.30
C ARG A 25 -4.69 6.58 7.52
N VAL A 26 -4.76 6.47 6.22
CA VAL A 26 -3.93 7.27 5.30
C VAL A 26 -4.82 8.03 4.34
N ASP A 27 -4.43 9.26 4.06
CA ASP A 27 -5.00 10.08 3.02
C ASP A 27 -4.12 10.01 1.77
N VAL A 28 -4.76 9.83 0.63
CA VAL A 28 -4.13 9.87 -0.70
C VAL A 28 -4.30 11.28 -1.25
N ILE A 29 -3.17 11.93 -1.54
CA ILE A 29 -3.10 13.33 -1.89
C ILE A 29 -2.58 13.47 -3.31
N ASP A 30 -3.31 14.23 -4.12
CA ASP A 30 -2.94 14.52 -5.51
C ASP A 30 -1.79 15.57 -5.61
N PRO A 31 -1.22 15.79 -6.79
CA PRO A 31 -0.16 16.78 -7.00
C PRO A 31 -0.56 18.23 -6.66
N SER A 32 -1.86 18.53 -6.64
CA SER A 32 -2.38 19.86 -6.25
C SER A 32 -2.52 20.02 -4.73
N GLY A 33 -2.26 18.96 -3.96
CA GLY A 33 -2.38 18.95 -2.50
C GLY A 33 -3.79 18.64 -1.98
N ARG A 34 -4.70 18.17 -2.83
CA ARG A 34 -6.06 17.80 -2.43
C ARG A 34 -6.11 16.35 -2.00
N VAL A 35 -6.82 16.08 -0.91
CA VAL A 35 -7.14 14.70 -0.50
C VAL A 35 -8.15 14.12 -1.49
N ARG A 36 -7.81 13.01 -2.13
CA ARG A 36 -8.64 12.32 -3.12
C ARG A 36 -9.25 11.04 -2.58
N ALA A 37 -8.60 10.41 -1.60
CA ALA A 37 -9.14 9.26 -0.92
C ALA A 37 -8.59 9.13 0.50
N SER A 38 -9.37 8.45 1.35
CA SER A 38 -8.96 8.03 2.68
C SER A 38 -9.10 6.52 2.80
N VAL A 39 -8.07 5.84 3.29
CA VAL A 39 -7.99 4.38 3.39
C VAL A 39 -7.70 4.00 4.84
N ALA A 40 -8.52 3.11 5.42
CA ALA A 40 -8.21 2.52 6.70
C ALA A 40 -6.95 1.65 6.61
N THR A 41 -6.10 1.72 7.62
CA THR A 41 -4.86 0.95 7.68
C THR A 41 -4.80 0.10 8.94
N LYS A 42 -3.94 -0.91 8.91
CA LYS A 42 -3.69 -1.73 10.10
C LYS A 42 -3.13 -0.83 11.21
N PRO A 43 -3.78 -0.77 12.38
CA PRO A 43 -3.28 0.04 13.48
C PRO A 43 -1.91 -0.44 13.93
N VAL A 44 -1.06 0.52 14.31
CA VAL A 44 0.22 0.19 14.94
C VAL A 44 -0.08 -0.42 16.30
N GLN A 45 0.43 -1.63 16.54
CA GLN A 45 0.18 -2.33 17.79
C GLN A 45 0.87 -1.60 18.94
N HIS A 46 0.08 -1.22 19.94
CA HIS A 46 0.57 -0.68 21.21
C HIS A 46 0.61 -1.76 22.27
N PHE A 47 1.76 -1.90 22.90
CA PHE A 47 1.97 -2.85 23.99
C PHE A 47 1.90 -2.13 25.33
N THR A 48 1.43 -2.85 26.36
CA THR A 48 1.40 -2.41 27.74
C THR A 48 2.20 -3.39 28.61
N GLY A 49 2.66 -2.97 29.80
CA GLY A 49 3.40 -3.83 30.72
C GLY A 49 4.92 -3.63 30.68
N ARG A 50 5.64 -4.54 31.32
CA ARG A 50 7.07 -4.37 31.67
C ARG A 50 8.01 -4.12 30.49
N PHE A 51 7.67 -4.60 29.29
CA PHE A 51 8.51 -4.46 28.09
C PHE A 51 7.88 -3.55 27.02
N ALA A 52 6.80 -2.84 27.38
CA ALA A 52 6.01 -2.02 26.46
C ALA A 52 6.85 -0.98 25.71
N GLU A 53 7.71 -0.27 26.42
CA GLU A 53 8.52 0.79 25.84
C GLU A 53 9.41 0.27 24.69
N ARG A 54 10.12 -0.84 24.92
CA ARG A 54 10.97 -1.45 23.88
C ARG A 54 10.15 -1.97 22.70
N GLN A 55 9.02 -2.63 22.97
CA GLN A 55 8.14 -3.16 21.93
C GLN A 55 7.52 -2.03 21.11
N ASN A 56 7.04 -0.96 21.74
CA ASN A 56 6.49 0.20 21.08
C ASN A 56 7.54 0.94 20.22
N ALA A 57 8.77 1.01 20.70
CA ALA A 57 9.86 1.58 19.90
C ALA A 57 10.16 0.75 18.64
N VAL A 58 10.12 -0.58 18.73
CA VAL A 58 10.30 -1.50 17.59
C VAL A 58 9.15 -1.35 16.58
N THR A 59 7.89 -1.38 17.04
CA THR A 59 6.73 -1.22 16.15
C THR A 59 6.68 0.15 15.49
N SER A 60 7.04 1.21 16.21
CA SER A 60 7.13 2.55 15.64
C SER A 60 8.22 2.65 14.57
N ARG A 61 9.40 2.08 14.80
CA ARG A 61 10.47 2.04 13.79
C ARG A 61 10.06 1.23 12.56
N ALA A 62 9.39 0.09 12.76
CA ALA A 62 8.88 -0.74 11.68
C ALA A 62 7.86 0.01 10.81
N PHE A 63 6.98 0.80 11.45
CA PHE A 63 6.05 1.67 10.73
C PHE A 63 6.77 2.80 10.00
N GLU A 64 7.70 3.50 10.64
CA GLU A 64 8.46 4.59 10.00
C GLU A 64 9.24 4.11 8.77
N SER A 65 9.85 2.93 8.83
CA SER A 65 10.59 2.38 7.70
C SER A 65 9.71 1.71 6.65
N GLY A 66 8.74 0.91 7.11
CA GLY A 66 7.89 0.07 6.26
C GLY A 66 6.60 0.74 5.78
N GLY A 67 6.12 1.74 6.50
CA GLY A 67 4.87 2.45 6.24
C GLY A 67 3.60 1.66 6.55
N PRO A 68 2.45 2.28 6.27
CA PRO A 68 1.14 1.69 6.51
C PRO A 68 0.90 0.45 5.64
N SER A 69 -0.03 -0.39 6.08
CA SER A 69 -0.51 -1.57 5.34
C SER A 69 -2.01 -1.75 5.56
N LEU A 70 -2.67 -2.48 4.66
CA LEU A 70 -4.10 -2.77 4.80
C LEU A 70 -4.37 -3.67 6.02
N PRO A 71 -5.58 -3.54 6.66
CA PRO A 71 -5.84 -4.19 7.95
C PRO A 71 -5.97 -5.72 7.89
N GLY A 72 -6.11 -6.34 6.74
CA GLY A 72 -6.20 -7.79 6.71
C GLY A 72 -6.80 -8.39 5.47
N ARG A 73 -7.59 -9.46 5.67
CA ARG A 73 -8.08 -10.33 4.59
C ARG A 73 -9.31 -9.81 3.89
N GLU A 74 -10.11 -9.01 4.58
CA GLU A 74 -11.35 -8.46 4.04
C GLU A 74 -11.08 -7.22 3.19
N PRO A 75 -11.96 -6.93 2.22
CA PRO A 75 -11.89 -5.70 1.48
C PRO A 75 -11.93 -4.50 2.42
N THR A 76 -10.95 -3.63 2.31
CA THR A 76 -10.84 -2.41 3.11
C THR A 76 -11.61 -1.30 2.40
N PRO A 77 -12.52 -0.59 3.10
CA PRO A 77 -13.22 0.54 2.51
C PRO A 77 -12.25 1.68 2.22
N VAL A 78 -12.49 2.32 1.09
CA VAL A 78 -11.80 3.54 0.64
C VAL A 78 -12.87 4.59 0.45
N THR A 79 -12.75 5.70 1.17
CA THR A 79 -13.63 6.85 0.98
C THR A 79 -13.03 7.77 -0.07
N LEU A 80 -13.75 8.02 -1.17
CA LEU A 80 -13.31 8.89 -2.26
C LEU A 80 -13.84 10.31 -2.04
N HIS A 81 -12.97 11.30 -2.19
CA HIS A 81 -13.33 12.70 -2.05
C HIS A 81 -13.48 13.42 -3.41
N PRO A 82 -14.34 14.44 -3.51
CA PRO A 82 -15.04 15.15 -2.42
C PRO A 82 -16.43 14.61 -2.05
N HIS A 83 -16.93 13.54 -2.70
CA HIS A 83 -18.33 13.12 -2.55
C HIS A 83 -18.54 11.99 -1.55
N ASP A 84 -17.49 11.58 -0.83
CA ASP A 84 -17.50 10.48 0.14
C ASP A 84 -18.02 9.15 -0.45
N GLU A 85 -17.81 8.97 -1.76
CA GLU A 85 -18.15 7.74 -2.47
C GLU A 85 -17.32 6.58 -1.93
N GLN A 86 -17.96 5.42 -1.75
CA GLN A 86 -17.28 4.24 -1.23
C GLN A 86 -16.68 3.41 -2.36
N ALA A 87 -15.41 3.09 -2.20
CA ALA A 87 -14.67 2.13 -2.99
C ALA A 87 -14.06 1.06 -2.07
N PHE A 88 -13.46 0.03 -2.63
CA PHE A 88 -12.87 -1.06 -1.86
C PHE A 88 -11.51 -1.44 -2.42
N VAL A 89 -10.60 -1.79 -1.52
CA VAL A 89 -9.29 -2.36 -1.86
C VAL A 89 -9.01 -3.56 -0.99
N SER A 90 -8.42 -4.60 -1.54
CA SER A 90 -8.00 -5.79 -0.81
C SER A 90 -6.59 -6.21 -1.18
N ASP A 91 -5.86 -6.73 -0.20
CA ASP A 91 -4.58 -7.39 -0.40
C ASP A 91 -4.78 -8.91 -0.37
N GLY A 92 -4.78 -9.56 -1.53
CA GLY A 92 -4.98 -11.00 -1.65
C GLY A 92 -3.84 -11.86 -1.09
N ARG A 93 -2.71 -11.28 -0.68
CA ARG A 93 -1.52 -12.04 -0.28
C ARG A 93 -1.67 -12.91 0.98
N GLY A 94 -2.68 -12.66 1.78
CA GLY A 94 -2.95 -13.45 3.00
C GLY A 94 -3.75 -14.73 2.78
N HIS A 95 -4.23 -15.02 1.57
CA HIS A 95 -5.29 -16.02 1.33
C HIS A 95 -4.86 -17.29 0.63
N GLY A 96 -3.66 -17.38 0.05
CA GLY A 96 -3.39 -18.50 -0.81
C GLY A 96 -1.96 -19.02 -0.80
N HIS A 97 -1.85 -20.34 -1.05
CA HIS A 97 -0.57 -20.98 -1.32
C HIS A 97 -0.12 -20.78 -2.77
N ARG A 98 -1.03 -20.45 -3.69
CA ARG A 98 -0.75 -20.27 -5.12
C ARG A 98 -0.62 -18.80 -5.49
N ARG A 99 0.26 -18.50 -6.47
CA ARG A 99 0.46 -17.12 -6.98
C ARG A 99 -0.83 -16.42 -7.42
N ARG A 100 -1.78 -17.15 -8.01
CA ARG A 100 -3.07 -16.63 -8.47
C ARG A 100 -3.96 -16.14 -7.34
N GLU A 101 -3.77 -16.66 -6.14
CA GLU A 101 -4.55 -16.32 -4.94
C GLU A 101 -3.98 -15.10 -4.21
N LYS A 102 -2.82 -14.58 -4.66
CA LYS A 102 -2.11 -13.44 -4.07
C LYS A 102 -2.35 -12.15 -4.86
N THR A 103 -3.51 -12.03 -5.47
CA THR A 103 -3.89 -10.86 -6.26
C THR A 103 -4.57 -9.83 -5.36
N GLY A 104 -4.06 -8.61 -5.37
CA GLY A 104 -4.78 -7.48 -4.79
C GLY A 104 -5.88 -7.02 -5.74
N HIS A 105 -6.97 -6.51 -5.19
CA HIS A 105 -8.11 -6.02 -5.97
C HIS A 105 -8.55 -4.65 -5.50
N ALA A 106 -9.04 -3.82 -6.42
CA ALA A 106 -9.77 -2.61 -6.09
C ALA A 106 -10.98 -2.46 -7.02
N LEU A 107 -12.05 -1.86 -6.49
CA LEU A 107 -13.22 -1.44 -7.22
C LEU A 107 -13.43 0.05 -6.96
N VAL A 108 -13.22 0.88 -7.98
CA VAL A 108 -13.25 2.34 -7.89
C VAL A 108 -14.01 2.89 -9.09
N HIS A 109 -15.05 3.68 -8.87
CA HIS A 109 -15.92 4.25 -9.92
C HIS A 109 -16.42 3.20 -10.93
N GLY A 110 -16.77 2.00 -10.43
CA GLY A 110 -17.25 0.89 -11.26
C GLY A 110 -16.17 0.18 -12.08
N ARG A 111 -14.91 0.62 -12.04
CA ARG A 111 -13.77 -0.04 -12.69
C ARG A 111 -13.14 -1.07 -11.78
N ARG A 112 -12.81 -2.24 -12.33
CA ARG A 112 -12.12 -3.31 -11.60
C ARG A 112 -10.62 -3.21 -11.85
N TYR A 113 -9.85 -3.19 -10.75
CA TYR A 113 -8.41 -3.23 -10.79
C TYR A 113 -7.89 -4.51 -10.12
N GLU A 114 -6.83 -5.06 -10.68
CA GLU A 114 -6.12 -6.21 -10.16
C GLU A 114 -4.62 -5.90 -10.04
N PHE A 115 -4.01 -6.34 -8.95
CA PHE A 115 -2.60 -6.14 -8.70
C PHE A 115 -1.92 -7.49 -8.58
N LEU A 116 -1.26 -7.90 -9.66
CA LEU A 116 -0.68 -9.22 -9.85
C LEU A 116 0.79 -9.21 -9.47
N HIS A 117 1.18 -9.98 -8.45
CA HIS A 117 2.60 -10.19 -8.14
C HIS A 117 3.19 -11.23 -9.11
N THR A 118 3.91 -10.78 -10.14
CA THR A 118 4.41 -11.61 -11.25
C THR A 118 5.75 -12.28 -10.95
N GLY A 119 6.48 -11.83 -9.94
CA GLY A 119 7.74 -12.47 -9.51
C GLY A 119 8.48 -11.61 -8.49
N GLY A 120 9.36 -12.18 -7.68
CA GLY A 120 10.23 -11.52 -6.73
C GLY A 120 9.76 -10.13 -6.26
N GLN A 121 10.26 -9.10 -6.92
CA GLN A 121 9.91 -7.71 -6.63
C GLN A 121 9.08 -7.05 -7.75
N ARG A 122 8.40 -7.86 -8.58
CA ARG A 122 7.61 -7.38 -9.72
C ARG A 122 6.13 -7.57 -9.50
N ALA A 123 5.35 -6.60 -9.98
CA ALA A 123 3.90 -6.67 -10.02
C ALA A 123 3.35 -5.90 -11.22
N ASP A 124 2.21 -6.36 -11.73
CA ASP A 124 1.48 -5.68 -12.80
C ASP A 124 0.14 -5.20 -12.26
N ALA A 125 -0.25 -3.98 -12.64
CA ALA A 125 -1.59 -3.46 -12.42
C ALA A 125 -2.43 -3.62 -13.68
N MET A 126 -3.61 -4.20 -13.49
CA MET A 126 -4.60 -4.41 -14.55
C MET A 126 -5.83 -3.55 -14.28
N ARG A 127 -6.45 -3.01 -15.32
CA ARG A 127 -7.76 -2.37 -15.30
C ARG A 127 -8.66 -3.10 -16.28
N ASP A 128 -9.75 -3.69 -15.79
CA ASP A 128 -10.72 -4.45 -16.59
C ASP A 128 -10.05 -5.49 -17.52
N GLY A 129 -9.04 -6.19 -16.98
CA GLY A 129 -8.26 -7.21 -17.69
C GLY A 129 -7.13 -6.69 -18.60
N THR A 130 -6.97 -5.37 -18.73
CA THR A 130 -5.90 -4.75 -19.52
C THR A 130 -4.77 -4.26 -18.60
N ARG A 131 -3.51 -4.61 -18.91
CA ARG A 131 -2.36 -4.13 -18.16
C ARG A 131 -2.15 -2.63 -18.41
N ILE A 132 -2.19 -1.86 -17.32
CA ILE A 132 -2.02 -0.40 -17.36
C ILE A 132 -0.67 0.06 -16.84
N ALA A 133 -0.07 -0.68 -15.90
CA ALA A 133 1.25 -0.36 -15.37
C ALA A 133 1.99 -1.61 -14.89
N SER A 134 3.31 -1.56 -14.87
CA SER A 134 4.19 -2.56 -14.27
C SER A 134 5.04 -1.90 -13.19
N PHE A 135 5.28 -2.63 -12.10
CA PHE A 135 6.07 -2.18 -10.96
C PHE A 135 7.27 -3.09 -10.74
N VAL A 136 8.40 -2.48 -10.41
CA VAL A 136 9.60 -3.18 -9.98
C VAL A 136 10.07 -2.55 -8.66
N GLY A 137 9.96 -3.32 -7.56
CA GLY A 137 10.52 -2.94 -6.28
C GLY A 137 12.02 -3.23 -6.26
N ARG A 138 12.83 -2.30 -5.79
CA ARG A 138 14.27 -2.47 -5.60
C ARG A 138 14.59 -2.50 -4.10
N GLY A 139 14.08 -3.51 -3.41
CA GLY A 139 14.22 -3.64 -1.96
C GLY A 139 13.47 -2.53 -1.20
N SER A 140 14.08 -2.04 -0.12
CA SER A 140 13.55 -0.92 0.66
C SER A 140 13.81 0.45 0.03
N GLN A 141 14.50 0.52 -1.11
CA GLN A 141 15.07 1.77 -1.61
C GLN A 141 14.25 2.50 -2.67
N SER A 142 13.53 1.78 -3.53
CA SER A 142 12.70 2.42 -4.55
C SER A 142 11.70 1.46 -5.18
N VAL A 143 10.62 2.03 -5.70
CA VAL A 143 9.70 1.37 -6.62
C VAL A 143 9.78 2.14 -7.94
N SER A 144 10.05 1.45 -9.04
CA SER A 144 9.91 2.01 -10.37
C SER A 144 8.60 1.54 -10.98
N ARG A 145 7.90 2.45 -11.67
CA ARG A 145 6.66 2.19 -12.40
C ARG A 145 6.88 2.48 -13.89
N ASP A 146 6.39 1.59 -14.72
CA ASP A 146 6.36 1.73 -16.17
C ASP A 146 4.89 1.68 -16.63
N ASP A 147 4.41 2.77 -17.25
CA ASP A 147 3.01 2.93 -17.64
C ASP A 147 2.84 2.42 -19.07
N HIS A 148 1.82 1.59 -19.32
CA HIS A 148 1.56 0.95 -20.61
C HIS A 148 0.44 1.63 -21.41
N CYS A 149 -0.24 2.62 -20.84
CA CYS A 149 -1.28 3.41 -21.48
C CYS A 149 -1.35 4.82 -20.87
N VAL A 150 -2.19 5.66 -21.43
CA VAL A 150 -2.54 6.95 -20.80
C VAL A 150 -3.41 6.67 -19.58
N LEU A 151 -2.98 7.19 -18.44
CA LEU A 151 -3.64 7.05 -17.15
C LEU A 151 -4.49 8.28 -16.86
N ASP A 152 -5.68 8.05 -16.32
CA ASP A 152 -6.51 9.13 -15.76
C ASP A 152 -6.32 9.27 -14.24
N GLU A 153 -6.99 10.23 -13.61
CA GLU A 153 -6.90 10.47 -12.16
C GLU A 153 -7.32 9.26 -11.32
N THR A 154 -8.33 8.50 -11.78
CA THR A 154 -8.77 7.29 -11.08
C THR A 154 -7.71 6.20 -11.14
N ASP A 155 -7.07 6.03 -12.30
CA ASP A 155 -5.96 5.10 -12.46
C ASP A 155 -4.79 5.48 -11.53
N GLU A 156 -4.40 6.75 -11.51
CA GLU A 156 -3.31 7.23 -10.65
C GLU A 156 -3.63 7.02 -9.16
N LEU A 157 -4.88 7.31 -8.75
CA LEU A 157 -5.36 7.08 -7.39
C LEU A 157 -5.20 5.61 -6.98
N VAL A 158 -5.60 4.68 -7.86
CA VAL A 158 -5.50 3.24 -7.57
C VAL A 158 -4.04 2.79 -7.58
N LEU A 159 -3.23 3.27 -8.53
CA LEU A 159 -1.83 2.89 -8.64
C LEU A 159 -0.99 3.34 -7.45
N ILE A 160 -1.26 4.52 -6.87
CA ILE A 160 -0.57 4.93 -5.63
C ILE A 160 -0.99 4.06 -4.44
N ILE A 161 -2.25 3.68 -4.33
CA ILE A 161 -2.71 2.73 -3.30
C ILE A 161 -1.95 1.39 -3.46
N PHE A 162 -1.83 0.87 -4.67
CA PHE A 162 -1.06 -0.35 -4.93
C PHE A 162 0.43 -0.16 -4.58
N GLU A 163 1.04 0.91 -5.02
CA GLU A 163 2.47 1.18 -4.78
C GLU A 163 2.78 1.31 -3.29
N LYS A 164 1.98 2.06 -2.55
CA LYS A 164 2.29 2.44 -1.16
C LYS A 164 1.71 1.50 -0.11
N LEU A 165 0.54 0.91 -0.34
CA LEU A 165 -0.13 0.07 0.65
C LEU A 165 0.03 -1.43 0.36
N LEU A 166 -0.09 -1.87 -0.90
CA LEU A 166 0.11 -3.25 -1.26
C LEU A 166 1.58 -3.61 -1.50
N LYS A 167 2.39 -2.65 -1.92
CA LYS A 167 3.87 -2.76 -2.06
C LYS A 167 4.33 -3.90 -2.95
N PRO A 168 4.75 -3.64 -4.20
CA PRO A 168 5.23 -4.66 -5.13
C PRO A 168 6.36 -5.49 -4.53
N GLY A 169 6.28 -6.81 -4.65
CA GLY A 169 7.35 -7.72 -4.28
C GLY A 169 7.59 -7.92 -2.79
N ARG A 170 6.76 -7.39 -1.90
CA ARG A 170 6.86 -7.69 -0.48
C ARG A 170 6.41 -9.13 -0.22
N PRO A 171 7.24 -10.01 0.38
CA PRO A 171 6.77 -11.31 0.83
C PRO A 171 5.61 -11.11 1.81
N GLY A 172 4.61 -11.99 1.78
CA GLY A 172 3.48 -11.93 2.71
C GLY A 172 3.92 -11.97 4.17
N ALA A 173 3.01 -11.71 5.09
CA ALA A 173 3.21 -11.54 6.54
C ALA A 173 4.14 -12.55 7.25
N VAL A 174 4.42 -13.68 6.65
CA VAL A 174 5.37 -14.69 7.17
C VAL A 174 6.82 -14.17 7.19
N SER A 175 7.21 -13.32 6.23
CA SER A 175 8.57 -12.74 6.19
C SER A 175 8.78 -11.66 7.26
N ASP A 176 7.73 -10.95 7.63
CA ASP A 176 7.83 -9.92 8.68
C ASP A 176 8.05 -10.56 10.06
N PHE A 177 7.56 -11.80 10.27
CA PHE A 177 7.75 -12.53 11.50
C PHE A 177 9.20 -13.03 11.67
N PHE A 178 9.81 -13.51 10.60
CA PHE A 178 11.21 -13.97 10.65
C PHE A 178 12.21 -12.82 10.79
N THR A 179 11.95 -11.66 10.18
CA THR A 179 12.83 -10.50 10.32
C THR A 179 12.80 -9.90 11.73
N ALA A 180 11.66 -10.04 12.43
CA ALA A 180 11.51 -9.60 13.82
C ALA A 180 12.19 -10.55 14.84
N LEU A 181 12.48 -11.81 14.45
CA LEU A 181 13.12 -12.81 15.33
C LEU A 181 14.64 -12.89 15.16
N THR A 182 15.19 -12.37 14.07
CA THR A 182 16.63 -12.45 13.72
C THR A 182 17.39 -11.13 13.86
N GLY A 183 16.72 -10.06 14.28
CA GLY A 183 17.29 -8.75 14.64
C GLY A 183 17.11 -8.50 16.11
#